data_883c506743e2ab22762eff54b6e90bce
#
_entry.id   883c506743e2ab22762eff54b6e90bce
#
_cell.length_a   1.000
_cell.length_b   1.000
_cell.length_c   1.000
_cell.angle_alpha   90.00
_cell.angle_beta   90.00
_cell.angle_gamma   90.00
#
_symmetry.space_group_name_H-M   'P 1'
#
loop_
_entity.id
_entity.type
_entity.pdbx_description
1 polymer ?
#
loop_
_entity_poly.entity_id
_entity_poly.type
_entity_poly.pdbx_seq_one_letter_code
_entity_poly.pdbx_strand_id
1 'polypeptide(L)'
;MPHVKATAGQPTNKMPVPEHVVIPMSMHIGAPAEPVVKKGDTVMVGTVIGKAGGFVSANIYSSVSGTVQDIAPLRMVNGAMTTAVAIKTDGAQTVDPACVPPVVTDKASLLAAVQACGLVGVGGAGFPTHVKLAANTIDTLLINAAECEPYLTTDCREMLECSDTIISGITAVMKYCEIPHCIIGIERNKPECIDLLTSLTREMKGVEVKGLPMRYPQGAEKTLVETCTGREVPQVGPSGKPGLPADVGCVIMNVTSVSTLGKFLKTGIPLVTKRVTVEGDAIAKPQNIEVPIGTLYRDVIDACGGVKEGEIGRAHV
;
A
#
# COMPACT_ATOMS: atom_id res chain seq x y z
N MET A 1 -11.87 -22.39 4.78
CA MET A 1 -10.43 -22.57 4.48
C MET A 1 -9.66 -22.41 5.77
N PRO A 2 -8.63 -23.20 6.06
CA PRO A 2 -7.80 -22.97 7.23
C PRO A 2 -7.09 -21.62 7.07
N HIS A 3 -7.20 -20.76 8.08
CA HIS A 3 -6.51 -19.47 8.11
C HIS A 3 -5.05 -19.70 8.56
N VAL A 4 -4.21 -20.18 7.65
CA VAL A 4 -2.79 -20.35 7.91
C VAL A 4 -2.13 -18.98 7.85
N LYS A 5 -1.47 -18.59 8.93
CA LYS A 5 -0.76 -17.31 9.11
C LYS A 5 0.63 -17.58 9.69
N ALA A 6 1.36 -18.52 9.10
CA ALA A 6 2.62 -19.04 9.67
C ALA A 6 3.71 -17.97 9.83
N THR A 7 3.68 -16.92 9.00
CA THR A 7 4.66 -15.82 9.04
C THR A 7 4.27 -14.65 9.96
N ALA A 8 3.09 -14.68 10.59
CA ALA A 8 2.59 -13.56 11.41
C ALA A 8 3.52 -13.20 12.58
N GLY A 9 4.10 -14.19 13.25
CA GLY A 9 5.03 -14.00 14.36
C GLY A 9 6.46 -13.65 13.97
N GLN A 10 6.77 -13.58 12.67
CA GLN A 10 8.13 -13.32 12.19
C GLN A 10 8.29 -11.84 11.85
N PRO A 11 9.38 -11.16 12.32
CA PRO A 11 9.69 -9.81 11.93
C PRO A 11 9.86 -9.70 10.40
N THR A 12 9.59 -8.50 9.87
CA THR A 12 9.83 -8.22 8.46
C THR A 12 11.34 -8.16 8.18
N ASN A 13 11.79 -8.95 7.23
CA ASN A 13 13.15 -8.87 6.72
C ASN A 13 13.25 -7.82 5.62
N LYS A 14 14.41 -7.20 5.48
CA LYS A 14 14.71 -6.34 4.32
C LYS A 14 15.38 -7.16 3.25
N MET A 15 14.90 -7.05 2.02
CA MET A 15 15.55 -7.66 0.87
C MET A 15 16.90 -6.99 0.62
N PRO A 16 17.96 -7.75 0.31
CA PRO A 16 19.15 -7.19 -0.31
C PRO A 16 18.77 -6.38 -1.57
N VAL A 17 19.49 -5.29 -1.83
CA VAL A 17 19.19 -4.46 -3.00
C VAL A 17 19.35 -5.32 -4.27
N PRO A 18 18.32 -5.46 -5.12
CA PRO A 18 18.41 -6.25 -6.33
C PRO A 18 19.34 -5.58 -7.34
N GLU A 19 19.97 -6.36 -8.22
CA GLU A 19 20.84 -5.80 -9.28
C GLU A 19 20.06 -4.93 -10.27
N HIS A 20 18.79 -5.30 -10.52
CA HIS A 20 17.90 -4.59 -11.43
C HIS A 20 16.49 -4.49 -10.86
N VAL A 21 15.81 -3.38 -11.19
CA VAL A 21 14.38 -3.26 -11.03
C VAL A 21 13.73 -2.89 -12.36
N VAL A 22 12.48 -3.34 -12.57
CA VAL A 22 11.68 -2.99 -13.75
C VAL A 22 10.36 -2.42 -13.25
N ILE A 23 10.17 -1.12 -13.40
CA ILE A 23 9.05 -0.38 -12.83
C ILE A 23 8.04 -0.03 -13.92
N PRO A 24 6.85 -0.67 -13.95
CA PRO A 24 5.82 -0.38 -14.94
C PRO A 24 5.21 1.01 -14.74
N MET A 25 4.84 1.67 -15.82
CA MET A 25 4.15 2.97 -15.78
C MET A 25 2.64 2.84 -15.54
N SER A 26 2.10 1.63 -15.48
CA SER A 26 0.70 1.32 -15.17
C SER A 26 0.60 0.38 -13.97
N MET A 27 0.89 0.90 -12.77
CA MET A 27 0.77 0.16 -11.50
C MET A 27 -0.48 0.54 -10.70
N HIS A 28 -1.40 1.29 -11.31
CA HIS A 28 -2.61 1.81 -10.67
C HIS A 28 -3.78 1.87 -11.65
N ILE A 29 -4.99 2.01 -11.14
CA ILE A 29 -6.18 2.27 -11.94
C ILE A 29 -6.13 3.70 -12.48
N GLY A 30 -6.63 3.88 -13.70
CA GLY A 30 -6.70 5.16 -14.40
C GLY A 30 -5.68 5.29 -15.51
N ALA A 31 -5.32 6.53 -15.86
CA ALA A 31 -4.35 6.79 -16.91
C ALA A 31 -2.94 6.35 -16.48
N PRO A 32 -2.19 5.60 -17.30
CA PRO A 32 -0.81 5.27 -17.02
C PRO A 32 0.02 6.54 -16.76
N ALA A 33 1.07 6.42 -15.95
CA ALA A 33 2.05 7.48 -15.84
C ALA A 33 2.90 7.58 -17.12
N GLU A 34 3.38 8.78 -17.42
CA GLU A 34 4.27 9.03 -18.55
C GLU A 34 5.73 9.06 -18.09
N PRO A 35 6.64 8.28 -18.69
CA PRO A 35 8.05 8.33 -18.34
C PRO A 35 8.62 9.75 -18.51
N VAL A 36 9.37 10.22 -17.51
CA VAL A 36 10.04 11.54 -17.54
C VAL A 36 11.55 11.43 -17.50
N VAL A 37 12.06 10.22 -17.60
CA VAL A 37 13.49 9.88 -17.68
C VAL A 37 13.82 9.25 -19.02
N LYS A 38 15.10 9.17 -19.36
CA LYS A 38 15.62 8.53 -20.55
C LYS A 38 16.77 7.57 -20.21
N LYS A 39 17.08 6.67 -21.13
CA LYS A 39 18.24 5.78 -21.03
C LYS A 39 19.52 6.56 -20.74
N GLY A 40 20.27 6.12 -19.73
CA GLY A 40 21.50 6.72 -19.26
C GLY A 40 21.34 7.75 -18.13
N ASP A 41 20.12 8.15 -17.81
CA ASP A 41 19.88 9.06 -16.68
C ASP A 41 20.22 8.36 -15.35
N THR A 42 20.83 9.11 -14.44
CA THR A 42 21.05 8.69 -13.05
C THR A 42 19.83 9.05 -12.23
N VAL A 43 19.35 8.12 -11.43
CA VAL A 43 18.20 8.29 -10.52
C VAL A 43 18.59 7.88 -9.11
N MET A 44 17.87 8.43 -8.12
CA MET A 44 18.01 8.09 -6.69
C MET A 44 16.69 7.55 -6.18
N VAL A 45 16.69 6.95 -4.99
CA VAL A 45 15.45 6.52 -4.32
C VAL A 45 14.54 7.74 -4.13
N GLY A 46 13.34 7.69 -4.70
CA GLY A 46 12.38 8.79 -4.65
C GLY A 46 12.45 9.78 -5.83
N THR A 47 13.39 9.63 -6.78
CA THR A 47 13.37 10.41 -8.02
C THR A 47 12.12 10.06 -8.83
N VAL A 48 11.39 11.07 -9.31
CA VAL A 48 10.22 10.88 -10.19
C VAL A 48 10.69 10.29 -11.51
N ILE A 49 10.22 9.11 -11.87
CA ILE A 49 10.50 8.44 -13.15
C ILE A 49 9.29 8.38 -14.07
N GLY A 50 8.08 8.52 -13.50
CA GLY A 50 6.82 8.58 -14.23
C GLY A 50 5.91 9.64 -13.64
N LYS A 51 5.39 10.54 -14.48
CA LYS A 51 4.46 11.59 -14.08
C LYS A 51 3.02 11.15 -14.34
N ALA A 52 2.12 11.44 -13.43
CA ALA A 52 0.70 11.11 -13.54
C ALA A 52 0.10 11.63 -14.87
N GLY A 53 -0.52 10.74 -15.65
CA GLY A 53 -1.09 11.04 -16.97
C GLY A 53 -2.51 11.64 -16.91
N GLY A 54 -3.09 11.89 -15.73
CA GLY A 54 -4.43 12.44 -15.58
C GLY A 54 -4.86 12.61 -14.12
N PHE A 55 -6.13 12.97 -13.90
CA PHE A 55 -6.68 13.15 -12.55
C PHE A 55 -6.72 11.81 -11.78
N VAL A 56 -7.21 10.74 -12.41
CA VAL A 56 -7.13 9.39 -11.86
C VAL A 56 -5.83 8.77 -12.37
N SER A 57 -4.75 9.04 -11.70
CA SER A 57 -3.38 8.61 -11.98
C SER A 57 -2.49 8.90 -10.78
N ALA A 58 -1.29 8.36 -10.74
CA ALA A 58 -0.32 8.62 -9.69
C ALA A 58 1.10 8.77 -10.28
N ASN A 59 1.94 9.56 -9.62
CA ASN A 59 3.36 9.60 -9.95
C ASN A 59 4.02 8.26 -9.57
N ILE A 60 5.04 7.91 -10.33
CA ILE A 60 5.86 6.71 -10.10
C ILE A 60 7.30 7.16 -9.86
N TYR A 61 7.91 6.53 -8.87
CA TYR A 61 9.21 6.91 -8.35
C TYR A 61 10.21 5.77 -8.51
N SER A 62 11.48 6.11 -8.63
CA SER A 62 12.55 5.12 -8.54
C SER A 62 12.61 4.57 -7.12
N SER A 63 12.60 3.25 -7.01
CA SER A 63 12.73 2.52 -5.75
C SER A 63 14.18 2.26 -5.36
N VAL A 64 15.11 2.55 -6.25
CA VAL A 64 16.56 2.32 -6.10
C VAL A 64 17.35 3.52 -6.61
N SER A 65 18.60 3.65 -6.14
CA SER A 65 19.59 4.50 -6.81
C SER A 65 20.33 3.72 -7.88
N GLY A 66 20.66 4.39 -9.01
CA GLY A 66 21.33 3.74 -10.13
C GLY A 66 21.13 4.47 -11.46
N THR A 67 21.21 3.71 -12.55
CA THR A 67 21.15 4.23 -13.91
C THR A 67 20.01 3.59 -14.70
N VAL A 68 19.23 4.40 -15.39
CA VAL A 68 18.18 3.93 -16.31
C VAL A 68 18.82 3.19 -17.47
N GLN A 69 18.56 1.89 -17.56
CA GLN A 69 19.11 1.00 -18.60
C GLN A 69 18.29 1.04 -19.87
N ASP A 70 16.97 1.04 -19.72
CA ASP A 70 16.06 0.99 -20.86
C ASP A 70 14.66 1.50 -20.46
N ILE A 71 13.89 1.91 -21.49
CA ILE A 71 12.48 2.23 -21.38
C ILE A 71 11.78 1.48 -22.51
N ALA A 72 11.09 0.41 -22.16
CA ALA A 72 10.57 -0.56 -23.13
C ALA A 72 9.15 -1.04 -22.79
N PRO A 73 8.41 -1.58 -23.79
CA PRO A 73 7.14 -2.23 -23.52
C PRO A 73 7.32 -3.47 -22.63
N LEU A 74 6.48 -3.58 -21.60
CA LEU A 74 6.40 -4.72 -20.69
C LEU A 74 5.01 -5.34 -20.78
N ARG A 75 4.94 -6.67 -20.87
CA ARG A 75 3.69 -7.41 -20.76
C ARG A 75 3.35 -7.65 -19.30
N MET A 76 2.22 -7.12 -18.86
CA MET A 76 1.69 -7.28 -17.51
C MET A 76 1.04 -8.66 -17.32
N VAL A 77 0.83 -9.08 -16.08
CA VAL A 77 0.20 -10.37 -15.74
C VAL A 77 -1.22 -10.52 -16.30
N ASN A 78 -1.94 -9.43 -16.50
CA ASN A 78 -3.27 -9.42 -17.14
C ASN A 78 -3.21 -9.45 -18.68
N GLY A 79 -2.01 -9.57 -19.26
CA GLY A 79 -1.77 -9.59 -20.70
C GLY A 79 -1.67 -8.22 -21.38
N ALA A 80 -2.01 -7.13 -20.69
CA ALA A 80 -1.89 -5.78 -21.23
C ALA A 80 -0.41 -5.38 -21.40
N MET A 81 -0.15 -4.51 -22.38
CA MET A 81 1.16 -3.92 -22.58
C MET A 81 1.23 -2.55 -21.91
N THR A 82 2.32 -2.29 -21.21
CA THR A 82 2.63 -0.98 -20.64
C THR A 82 4.09 -0.63 -20.89
N THR A 83 4.42 0.66 -20.83
CA THR A 83 5.82 1.07 -20.77
C THR A 83 6.39 0.78 -19.39
N ALA A 84 7.63 0.33 -19.31
CA ALA A 84 8.35 0.14 -18.05
C ALA A 84 9.74 0.78 -18.12
N VAL A 85 10.22 1.25 -16.98
CA VAL A 85 11.56 1.79 -16.78
C VAL A 85 12.41 0.73 -16.09
N ALA A 86 13.46 0.26 -16.77
CA ALA A 86 14.44 -0.66 -16.21
C ALA A 86 15.63 0.13 -15.65
N ILE A 87 16.00 -0.14 -14.39
CA ILE A 87 17.08 0.55 -13.69
C ILE A 87 18.09 -0.49 -13.21
N LYS A 88 19.37 -0.29 -13.56
CA LYS A 88 20.48 -1.02 -12.94
C LYS A 88 20.88 -0.28 -11.68
N THR A 89 20.88 -1.00 -10.54
CA THR A 89 21.16 -0.37 -9.25
C THR A 89 22.66 -0.17 -9.05
N ASP A 90 23.02 0.82 -8.25
CA ASP A 90 24.40 1.05 -7.80
C ASP A 90 24.67 0.44 -6.41
N GLY A 91 23.64 -0.14 -5.79
CA GLY A 91 23.71 -0.75 -4.45
C GLY A 91 23.72 0.25 -3.28
N ALA A 92 23.86 1.54 -3.53
CA ALA A 92 24.03 2.57 -2.49
C ALA A 92 22.70 2.98 -1.82
N GLN A 93 21.58 2.83 -2.54
CA GLN A 93 20.24 3.26 -2.06
C GLN A 93 20.22 4.72 -1.61
N THR A 94 20.94 5.58 -2.32
CA THR A 94 20.97 7.02 -2.05
C THR A 94 19.58 7.62 -2.26
N VAL A 95 19.07 8.30 -1.25
CA VAL A 95 17.77 8.99 -1.30
C VAL A 95 17.93 10.32 -2.02
N ASP A 96 16.96 10.64 -2.89
CA ASP A 96 16.94 11.92 -3.60
C ASP A 96 16.81 13.08 -2.60
N PRO A 97 17.68 14.08 -2.62
CA PRO A 97 17.60 15.26 -1.75
C PRO A 97 16.29 16.05 -1.87
N ALA A 98 15.53 15.86 -2.96
CA ALA A 98 14.21 16.44 -3.12
C ALA A 98 13.14 15.75 -2.25
N CYS A 99 13.44 14.59 -1.65
CA CYS A 99 12.56 13.91 -0.69
C CYS A 99 12.58 14.65 0.65
N VAL A 100 11.78 15.70 0.76
CA VAL A 100 11.61 16.48 1.99
C VAL A 100 10.17 16.38 2.51
N PRO A 101 9.94 16.38 3.84
CA PRO A 101 8.60 16.35 4.39
C PRO A 101 7.72 17.46 3.83
N PRO A 102 6.52 17.16 3.32
CA PRO A 102 5.62 18.18 2.82
C PRO A 102 5.03 19.04 3.95
N VAL A 103 4.77 20.30 3.68
CA VAL A 103 4.03 21.17 4.59
C VAL A 103 2.53 21.00 4.30
N VAL A 104 1.78 20.53 5.30
CA VAL A 104 0.34 20.31 5.20
C VAL A 104 -0.39 21.22 6.18
N THR A 105 -1.28 22.05 5.68
CA THR A 105 -2.05 23.05 6.47
C THR A 105 -3.56 22.87 6.39
N ASP A 106 -4.05 22.24 5.31
CA ASP A 106 -5.47 22.07 4.99
C ASP A 106 -5.72 20.84 4.10
N LYS A 107 -6.98 20.59 3.72
CA LYS A 107 -7.37 19.47 2.85
C LYS A 107 -6.67 19.53 1.48
N ALA A 108 -6.55 20.69 0.87
CA ALA A 108 -5.96 20.83 -0.46
C ALA A 108 -4.46 20.45 -0.44
N SER A 109 -3.71 20.94 0.53
CA SER A 109 -2.30 20.60 0.72
C SER A 109 -2.09 19.13 1.12
N LEU A 110 -3.02 18.52 1.90
CA LEU A 110 -2.98 17.09 2.16
C LEU A 110 -3.19 16.28 0.87
N LEU A 111 -4.19 16.63 0.05
CA LEU A 111 -4.43 15.92 -1.22
C LEU A 111 -3.23 16.03 -2.16
N ALA A 112 -2.61 17.21 -2.23
CA ALA A 112 -1.37 17.42 -2.98
C ALA A 112 -0.21 16.55 -2.44
N ALA A 113 -0.07 16.44 -1.12
CA ALA A 113 0.91 15.58 -0.48
C ALA A 113 0.65 14.09 -0.77
N VAL A 114 -0.60 13.63 -0.70
CA VAL A 114 -0.98 12.24 -1.05
C VAL A 114 -0.67 11.94 -2.51
N GLN A 115 -0.94 12.88 -3.41
CA GLN A 115 -0.60 12.75 -4.83
C GLN A 115 0.92 12.73 -5.04
N ALA A 116 1.65 13.62 -4.37
CA ALA A 116 3.11 13.66 -4.39
C ALA A 116 3.77 12.43 -3.75
N CYS A 117 3.10 11.74 -2.83
CA CYS A 117 3.54 10.44 -2.32
C CYS A 117 3.47 9.32 -3.38
N GLY A 118 2.71 9.52 -4.47
CA GLY A 118 2.38 8.45 -5.40
C GLY A 118 1.52 7.36 -4.76
N LEU A 119 0.76 7.70 -3.72
CA LEU A 119 0.04 6.74 -2.91
C LEU A 119 -1.19 6.20 -3.63
N VAL A 120 -1.20 4.89 -3.80
CA VAL A 120 -2.30 4.11 -4.34
C VAL A 120 -2.76 3.06 -3.32
N GLY A 121 -3.88 2.41 -3.56
CA GLY A 121 -4.40 1.36 -2.68
C GLY A 121 -3.52 0.11 -2.72
N VAL A 122 -2.46 0.07 -1.89
CA VAL A 122 -1.43 -0.99 -1.89
C VAL A 122 -1.94 -2.36 -1.43
N GLY A 123 -3.08 -2.43 -0.77
CA GLY A 123 -3.77 -3.68 -0.38
C GLY A 123 -4.88 -4.10 -1.34
N GLY A 124 -5.01 -3.50 -2.53
CA GLY A 124 -6.10 -3.76 -3.47
C GLY A 124 -5.75 -3.41 -4.90
N ALA A 125 -6.74 -2.85 -5.63
CA ALA A 125 -6.64 -2.61 -7.07
C ALA A 125 -5.77 -1.40 -7.49
N GLY A 126 -5.03 -0.78 -6.58
CA GLY A 126 -4.17 0.35 -6.90
C GLY A 126 -4.93 1.64 -7.25
N PHE A 127 -6.08 1.90 -6.64
CA PHE A 127 -6.78 3.15 -6.89
C PHE A 127 -6.06 4.34 -6.24
N PRO A 128 -5.84 5.47 -6.95
CA PRO A 128 -5.14 6.63 -6.42
C PRO A 128 -5.81 7.20 -5.17
N THR A 129 -5.09 7.26 -4.06
CA THR A 129 -5.66 7.59 -2.74
C THR A 129 -6.13 9.05 -2.65
N HIS A 130 -5.44 10.00 -3.32
CA HIS A 130 -5.87 11.40 -3.34
C HIS A 130 -7.28 11.57 -3.94
N VAL A 131 -7.66 10.73 -4.92
CA VAL A 131 -9.00 10.75 -5.52
C VAL A 131 -10.05 10.25 -4.52
N LYS A 132 -9.74 9.21 -3.73
CA LYS A 132 -10.64 8.74 -2.66
C LYS A 132 -10.88 9.83 -1.60
N LEU A 133 -9.81 10.49 -1.15
CA LEU A 133 -9.85 11.50 -0.11
C LEU A 133 -10.45 12.84 -0.60
N ALA A 134 -10.52 13.08 -1.91
CA ALA A 134 -11.17 14.25 -2.49
C ALA A 134 -12.70 14.21 -2.36
N ALA A 135 -13.28 13.06 -2.04
CA ALA A 135 -14.73 12.94 -1.84
C ALA A 135 -15.24 13.92 -0.78
N ASN A 136 -16.44 14.44 -1.01
CA ASN A 136 -17.13 15.32 -0.07
C ASN A 136 -18.08 14.49 0.81
N THR A 137 -18.56 15.12 1.91
CA THR A 137 -19.57 14.51 2.81
C THR A 137 -19.14 13.19 3.48
N ILE A 138 -17.85 13.04 3.73
CA ILE A 138 -17.30 11.91 4.48
C ILE A 138 -17.32 12.24 5.97
N ASP A 139 -17.93 11.36 6.77
CA ASP A 139 -17.94 11.47 8.22
C ASP A 139 -17.15 10.36 8.92
N THR A 140 -16.82 9.29 8.20
CA THR A 140 -16.14 8.12 8.76
C THR A 140 -14.98 7.64 7.91
N LEU A 141 -13.80 7.61 8.50
CA LEU A 141 -12.60 6.97 7.96
C LEU A 141 -12.56 5.52 8.44
N LEU A 142 -12.54 4.56 7.53
CA LEU A 142 -12.35 3.15 7.85
C LEU A 142 -10.93 2.72 7.50
N ILE A 143 -10.19 2.27 8.51
CA ILE A 143 -8.88 1.64 8.28
C ILE A 143 -9.11 0.14 8.14
N ASN A 144 -8.88 -0.35 6.94
CA ASN A 144 -8.95 -1.78 6.63
C ASN A 144 -7.65 -2.46 7.08
N ALA A 145 -7.71 -3.13 8.22
CA ALA A 145 -6.67 -3.96 8.78
C ALA A 145 -7.17 -5.41 9.01
N ALA A 146 -8.18 -5.82 8.25
CA ALA A 146 -8.77 -7.15 8.34
C ALA A 146 -7.76 -8.23 7.94
N GLU A 147 -7.09 -8.05 6.79
CA GLU A 147 -6.14 -9.03 6.23
C GLU A 147 -6.75 -10.44 6.16
N CYS A 148 -7.94 -10.53 5.53
CA CYS A 148 -8.71 -11.76 5.46
C CYS A 148 -8.18 -12.78 4.43
N GLU A 149 -7.26 -12.37 3.54
CA GLU A 149 -6.63 -13.29 2.57
C GLU A 149 -5.83 -14.38 3.28
N PRO A 150 -5.97 -15.66 2.87
CA PRO A 150 -5.15 -16.74 3.39
C PRO A 150 -3.65 -16.44 3.20
N TYR A 151 -2.84 -16.89 4.16
CA TYR A 151 -1.38 -16.75 4.19
C TYR A 151 -0.82 -15.34 4.39
N LEU A 152 -1.48 -14.27 3.94
CA LEU A 152 -0.97 -12.90 4.08
C LEU A 152 -0.85 -12.48 5.54
N THR A 153 0.28 -11.86 5.89
CA THR A 153 0.58 -11.34 7.23
C THR A 153 1.24 -9.97 7.21
N THR A 154 1.23 -9.31 6.05
CA THR A 154 1.87 -8.00 5.84
C THR A 154 1.23 -6.90 6.66
N ASP A 155 -0.11 -6.85 6.73
CA ASP A 155 -0.84 -5.82 7.48
C ASP A 155 -0.69 -6.04 8.99
N CYS A 156 -0.64 -7.30 9.45
CA CYS A 156 -0.33 -7.64 10.83
C CYS A 156 1.06 -7.09 11.21
N ARG A 157 2.07 -7.36 10.40
CA ARG A 157 3.43 -6.85 10.64
C ARG A 157 3.50 -5.32 10.55
N GLU A 158 2.75 -4.70 9.62
CA GLU A 158 2.65 -3.24 9.53
C GLU A 158 2.12 -2.65 10.82
N MET A 159 1.05 -3.23 11.39
CA MET A 159 0.48 -2.77 12.66
C MET A 159 1.47 -2.87 13.82
N LEU A 160 2.22 -3.97 13.90
CA LEU A 160 3.17 -4.21 14.99
C LEU A 160 4.48 -3.42 14.86
N GLU A 161 4.95 -3.19 13.62
CA GLU A 161 6.27 -2.59 13.37
C GLU A 161 6.22 -1.10 13.03
N CYS A 162 5.09 -0.60 12.54
CA CYS A 162 4.93 0.76 12.00
C CYS A 162 3.72 1.50 12.60
N SER A 163 3.32 1.15 13.82
CA SER A 163 2.14 1.74 14.48
C SER A 163 2.20 3.27 14.59
N ASP A 164 3.39 3.84 14.78
CA ASP A 164 3.61 5.29 14.85
C ASP A 164 3.28 6.02 13.53
N THR A 165 3.60 5.41 12.37
CA THR A 165 3.26 5.95 11.06
C THR A 165 1.78 5.76 10.74
N ILE A 166 1.16 4.66 11.19
CA ILE A 166 -0.29 4.44 11.09
C ILE A 166 -1.03 5.56 11.83
N ILE A 167 -0.69 5.80 13.10
CA ILE A 167 -1.31 6.85 13.91
C ILE A 167 -1.10 8.24 13.29
N SER A 168 0.11 8.53 12.81
CA SER A 168 0.39 9.80 12.11
C SER A 168 -0.47 9.99 10.86
N GLY A 169 -0.62 8.94 10.05
CA GLY A 169 -1.45 8.98 8.84
C GLY A 169 -2.94 9.17 9.17
N ILE A 170 -3.48 8.43 10.14
CA ILE A 170 -4.86 8.58 10.63
C ILE A 170 -5.10 10.01 11.11
N THR A 171 -4.20 10.51 11.97
CA THR A 171 -4.31 11.87 12.52
C THR A 171 -4.34 12.93 11.43
N ALA A 172 -3.47 12.80 10.42
CA ALA A 172 -3.43 13.75 9.30
C ALA A 172 -4.72 13.72 8.47
N VAL A 173 -5.21 12.52 8.12
CA VAL A 173 -6.44 12.37 7.32
C VAL A 173 -7.65 12.90 8.10
N MET A 174 -7.83 12.51 9.36
CA MET A 174 -8.94 13.01 10.18
C MET A 174 -8.90 14.53 10.31
N LYS A 175 -7.74 15.09 10.64
CA LYS A 175 -7.58 16.53 10.86
C LYS A 175 -7.84 17.36 9.61
N TYR A 176 -7.18 17.04 8.51
CA TYR A 176 -7.18 17.89 7.33
C TYR A 176 -8.34 17.61 6.37
N CYS A 177 -8.91 16.40 6.41
CA CYS A 177 -10.18 16.11 5.72
C CYS A 177 -11.41 16.39 6.58
N GLU A 178 -11.24 16.86 7.83
CA GLU A 178 -12.32 17.17 8.78
C GLU A 178 -13.24 15.98 9.04
N ILE A 179 -12.67 14.76 9.11
CA ILE A 179 -13.42 13.53 9.35
C ILE A 179 -13.48 13.26 10.87
N PRO A 180 -14.67 13.31 11.49
CA PRO A 180 -14.81 13.21 12.94
C PRO A 180 -14.61 11.80 13.50
N HIS A 181 -14.84 10.76 12.69
CA HIS A 181 -14.80 9.37 13.14
C HIS A 181 -13.80 8.53 12.35
N CYS A 182 -13.08 7.68 13.06
CA CYS A 182 -12.20 6.67 12.47
C CYS A 182 -12.44 5.31 13.13
N ILE A 183 -12.63 4.26 12.34
CA ILE A 183 -12.74 2.89 12.84
C ILE A 183 -11.61 2.06 12.22
N ILE A 184 -10.76 1.48 13.07
CA ILE A 184 -9.70 0.56 12.66
C ILE A 184 -10.27 -0.86 12.78
N GLY A 185 -10.60 -1.47 11.64
CA GLY A 185 -11.18 -2.82 11.60
C GLY A 185 -10.11 -3.90 11.52
N ILE A 186 -9.97 -4.71 12.57
CA ILE A 186 -8.95 -5.77 12.70
C ILE A 186 -9.63 -7.09 12.96
N GLU A 187 -9.31 -8.18 12.24
CA GLU A 187 -9.84 -9.50 12.57
C GLU A 187 -9.34 -10.00 13.93
N ARG A 188 -10.24 -10.67 14.67
CA ARG A 188 -9.99 -11.13 16.06
C ARG A 188 -8.88 -12.19 16.19
N ASN A 189 -8.37 -12.72 15.08
CA ASN A 189 -7.19 -13.59 15.08
C ASN A 189 -5.85 -12.85 15.25
N LYS A 190 -5.88 -11.52 15.46
CA LYS A 190 -4.72 -10.65 15.66
C LYS A 190 -4.83 -9.88 16.99
N PRO A 191 -4.91 -10.58 18.14
CA PRO A 191 -5.13 -9.92 19.43
C PRO A 191 -4.05 -8.90 19.78
N GLU A 192 -2.76 -9.19 19.48
CA GLU A 192 -1.65 -8.28 19.78
C GLU A 192 -1.80 -6.95 19.01
N CYS A 193 -2.30 -6.99 17.77
CA CYS A 193 -2.54 -5.78 16.97
C CYS A 193 -3.70 -4.97 17.54
N ILE A 194 -4.78 -5.66 17.99
CA ILE A 194 -5.94 -5.02 18.63
C ILE A 194 -5.51 -4.32 19.92
N ASP A 195 -4.77 -5.01 20.78
CA ASP A 195 -4.31 -4.48 22.07
C ASP A 195 -3.37 -3.28 21.86
N LEU A 196 -2.39 -3.40 20.96
CA LEU A 196 -1.45 -2.34 20.64
C LEU A 196 -2.17 -1.08 20.13
N LEU A 197 -2.99 -1.20 19.09
CA LEU A 197 -3.66 -0.05 18.49
C LEU A 197 -4.73 0.54 19.42
N THR A 198 -5.43 -0.28 20.21
CA THR A 198 -6.35 0.21 21.24
C THR A 198 -5.62 1.04 22.29
N SER A 199 -4.44 0.60 22.73
CA SER A 199 -3.62 1.35 23.68
C SER A 199 -3.17 2.70 23.09
N LEU A 200 -2.69 2.71 21.84
CA LEU A 200 -2.18 3.91 21.19
C LEU A 200 -3.27 4.93 20.83
N THR A 201 -4.50 4.46 20.60
CA THR A 201 -5.63 5.33 20.22
C THR A 201 -6.52 5.76 21.38
N ARG A 202 -6.23 5.31 22.60
CA ARG A 202 -7.06 5.56 23.80
C ARG A 202 -7.45 7.04 23.99
N GLU A 203 -6.51 7.95 23.76
CA GLU A 203 -6.71 9.39 23.95
C GLU A 203 -7.13 10.12 22.66
N MET A 204 -7.29 9.40 21.56
CA MET A 204 -7.65 9.98 20.27
C MET A 204 -9.19 10.09 20.15
N LYS A 205 -9.70 11.30 20.16
CA LYS A 205 -11.15 11.54 20.01
C LYS A 205 -11.63 11.02 18.65
N GLY A 206 -12.73 10.27 18.67
CA GLY A 206 -13.39 9.75 17.47
C GLY A 206 -12.69 8.56 16.82
N VAL A 207 -11.66 7.99 17.45
CA VAL A 207 -10.97 6.79 16.94
C VAL A 207 -11.40 5.57 17.77
N GLU A 208 -11.80 4.50 17.07
CA GLU A 208 -12.20 3.21 17.65
C GLU A 208 -11.43 2.08 16.98
N VAL A 209 -10.97 1.11 17.77
CA VAL A 209 -10.46 -0.18 17.27
C VAL A 209 -11.56 -1.22 17.39
N LYS A 210 -11.98 -1.81 16.27
CA LYS A 210 -13.08 -2.77 16.21
C LYS A 210 -12.58 -4.16 15.81
N GLY A 211 -12.78 -5.15 16.70
CA GLY A 211 -12.50 -6.55 16.43
C GLY A 211 -13.54 -7.17 15.49
N LEU A 212 -13.11 -7.53 14.28
CA LEU A 212 -13.95 -8.08 13.20
C LEU A 212 -14.03 -9.62 13.29
N PRO A 213 -15.14 -10.23 12.80
CA PRO A 213 -15.20 -11.67 12.61
C PRO A 213 -14.12 -12.16 11.65
N MET A 214 -13.49 -13.29 11.95
CA MET A 214 -12.54 -13.95 11.07
C MET A 214 -13.32 -14.71 9.98
N ARG A 215 -13.45 -14.08 8.81
CA ARG A 215 -14.14 -14.66 7.64
C ARG A 215 -13.66 -14.03 6.34
N TYR A 216 -13.74 -14.76 5.25
CA TYR A 216 -13.47 -14.24 3.91
C TYR A 216 -14.79 -13.93 3.19
N PRO A 217 -14.95 -12.76 2.55
CA PRO A 217 -14.02 -11.64 2.41
C PRO A 217 -14.33 -10.48 3.39
N GLN A 218 -13.87 -10.56 4.64
CA GLN A 218 -14.14 -9.53 5.65
C GLN A 218 -13.54 -8.15 5.28
N GLY A 219 -12.41 -8.15 4.56
CA GLY A 219 -11.74 -6.93 4.08
C GLY A 219 -12.33 -6.31 2.80
N ALA A 220 -13.36 -6.93 2.18
CA ALA A 220 -14.03 -6.33 1.04
C ALA A 220 -14.73 -5.02 1.47
N GLU A 221 -14.57 -3.94 0.68
CA GLU A 221 -14.99 -2.59 1.09
C GLU A 221 -16.44 -2.52 1.58
N LYS A 222 -17.40 -3.12 0.85
CA LYS A 222 -18.83 -3.11 1.22
C LYS A 222 -19.09 -3.90 2.52
N THR A 223 -18.46 -5.08 2.66
CA THR A 223 -18.55 -5.90 3.88
C THR A 223 -17.95 -5.17 5.08
N LEU A 224 -16.82 -4.50 4.88
CA LEU A 224 -16.16 -3.74 5.94
C LEU A 224 -17.03 -2.56 6.42
N VAL A 225 -17.62 -1.79 5.48
CA VAL A 225 -18.53 -0.67 5.80
C VAL A 225 -19.69 -1.19 6.65
N GLU A 226 -20.39 -2.22 6.19
CA GLU A 226 -21.53 -2.78 6.92
C GLU A 226 -21.12 -3.30 8.32
N THR A 227 -20.05 -4.10 8.39
CA THR A 227 -19.60 -4.67 9.66
C THR A 227 -19.13 -3.60 10.65
N CYS A 228 -18.47 -2.54 10.16
CA CYS A 228 -17.95 -1.48 11.02
C CYS A 228 -19.02 -0.47 11.42
N THR A 229 -19.91 -0.09 10.53
CA THR A 229 -20.81 1.07 10.71
C THR A 229 -22.29 0.70 10.73
N GLY A 230 -22.68 -0.48 10.27
CA GLY A 230 -24.08 -0.85 10.03
C GLY A 230 -24.69 -0.18 8.79
N ARG A 231 -23.91 0.58 8.01
CA ARG A 231 -24.37 1.23 6.78
C ARG A 231 -24.24 0.27 5.61
N GLU A 232 -25.23 0.26 4.72
CA GLU A 232 -25.23 -0.57 3.52
C GLU A 232 -24.86 0.28 2.29
N VAL A 233 -23.75 -0.09 1.62
CA VAL A 233 -23.37 0.54 0.35
C VAL A 233 -24.32 0.04 -0.74
N PRO A 234 -25.07 0.93 -1.43
CA PRO A 234 -26.06 0.52 -2.41
C PRO A 234 -25.42 -0.22 -3.60
N GLN A 235 -26.21 -1.06 -4.27
CA GLN A 235 -25.75 -1.72 -5.50
C GLN A 235 -25.56 -0.68 -6.62
N VAL A 236 -26.47 0.26 -6.71
CA VAL A 236 -26.43 1.39 -7.65
C VAL A 236 -26.42 2.68 -6.83
N GLY A 237 -25.38 3.48 -7.00
CA GLY A 237 -25.24 4.76 -6.34
C GLY A 237 -26.06 5.88 -7.01
N PRO A 238 -26.06 7.10 -6.43
CA PRO A 238 -26.83 8.24 -6.95
C PRO A 238 -26.51 8.61 -8.40
N SER A 239 -25.33 8.29 -8.88
CA SER A 239 -24.89 8.54 -10.28
C SER A 239 -25.35 7.49 -11.30
N GLY A 240 -26.12 6.47 -10.88
CA GLY A 240 -26.47 5.32 -11.71
C GLY A 240 -25.32 4.33 -11.94
N LYS A 241 -24.16 4.54 -11.32
CA LYS A 241 -23.00 3.64 -11.32
C LYS A 241 -23.01 2.76 -10.07
N PRO A 242 -22.17 1.70 -10.01
CA PRO A 242 -22.04 0.91 -8.79
C PRO A 242 -21.78 1.79 -7.57
N GLY A 243 -22.50 1.55 -6.48
CA GLY A 243 -22.39 2.32 -5.25
C GLY A 243 -21.00 2.20 -4.62
N LEU A 244 -20.54 3.30 -4.06
CA LEU A 244 -19.24 3.47 -3.42
C LEU A 244 -19.41 3.69 -1.91
N PRO A 245 -18.39 3.38 -1.08
CA PRO A 245 -18.40 3.73 0.34
C PRO A 245 -18.70 5.23 0.61
N ALA A 246 -18.28 6.12 -0.28
CA ALA A 246 -18.55 7.55 -0.17
C ALA A 246 -20.05 7.89 -0.24
N ASP A 247 -20.86 7.09 -0.92
CA ASP A 247 -22.32 7.28 -1.00
C ASP A 247 -23.02 7.10 0.37
N VAL A 248 -22.32 6.49 1.32
CA VAL A 248 -22.77 6.29 2.71
C VAL A 248 -21.85 6.99 3.72
N GLY A 249 -21.12 8.02 3.29
CA GLY A 249 -20.30 8.84 4.17
C GLY A 249 -18.98 8.21 4.63
N CYS A 250 -18.54 7.11 4.00
CA CYS A 250 -17.34 6.40 4.38
C CYS A 250 -16.21 6.55 3.38
N VAL A 251 -14.98 6.67 3.85
CA VAL A 251 -13.78 6.49 3.04
C VAL A 251 -12.92 5.38 3.63
N ILE A 252 -12.38 4.51 2.78
CA ILE A 252 -11.59 3.34 3.22
C ILE A 252 -10.15 3.50 2.79
N MET A 253 -9.23 3.30 3.74
CA MET A 253 -7.80 3.13 3.49
C MET A 253 -7.32 1.81 4.09
N ASN A 254 -6.52 1.06 3.34
CA ASN A 254 -5.79 -0.08 3.92
C ASN A 254 -4.77 0.43 4.94
N VAL A 255 -4.48 -0.36 5.98
CA VAL A 255 -3.56 0.01 7.07
C VAL A 255 -2.16 0.33 6.57
N THR A 256 -1.64 -0.42 5.58
CA THR A 256 -0.34 -0.14 4.95
C THR A 256 -0.38 1.17 4.16
N SER A 257 -1.51 1.50 3.49
CA SER A 257 -1.64 2.76 2.76
C SER A 257 -1.62 3.98 3.69
N VAL A 258 -2.32 3.92 4.83
CA VAL A 258 -2.29 5.02 5.80
C VAL A 258 -0.94 5.15 6.50
N SER A 259 -0.27 4.04 6.77
CA SER A 259 1.12 4.01 7.28
C SER A 259 2.09 4.66 6.30
N THR A 260 2.00 4.31 5.01
CA THR A 260 2.82 4.92 3.95
C THR A 260 2.63 6.43 3.89
N LEU A 261 1.37 6.92 4.01
CA LEU A 261 1.11 8.35 4.11
C LEU A 261 1.79 8.97 5.33
N GLY A 262 1.64 8.35 6.51
CA GLY A 262 2.28 8.85 7.73
C GLY A 262 3.81 8.88 7.62
N LYS A 263 4.43 7.87 7.01
CA LYS A 263 5.86 7.84 6.71
C LYS A 263 6.25 8.97 5.76
N PHE A 264 5.51 9.17 4.66
CA PHE A 264 5.76 10.24 3.71
C PHE A 264 5.69 11.64 4.36
N LEU A 265 4.68 11.88 5.17
CA LEU A 265 4.53 13.16 5.88
C LEU A 265 5.68 13.45 6.84
N LYS A 266 6.35 12.42 7.36
CA LYS A 266 7.52 12.55 8.25
C LYS A 266 8.85 12.68 7.49
N THR A 267 8.98 12.01 6.35
CA THR A 267 10.28 11.82 5.69
C THR A 267 10.38 12.43 4.29
N GLY A 268 9.27 12.68 3.63
CA GLY A 268 9.21 13.04 2.22
C GLY A 268 9.52 11.89 1.25
N ILE A 269 9.81 10.68 1.74
CA ILE A 269 10.09 9.52 0.90
C ILE A 269 8.77 8.96 0.36
N PRO A 270 8.56 8.96 -0.97
CA PRO A 270 7.30 8.49 -1.58
C PRO A 270 7.16 6.97 -1.51
N LEU A 271 6.09 6.43 -2.11
CA LEU A 271 5.85 4.99 -2.19
C LEU A 271 6.90 4.32 -3.10
N VAL A 272 7.97 3.81 -2.49
CA VAL A 272 9.12 3.17 -3.19
C VAL A 272 9.39 1.74 -2.73
N THR A 273 8.79 1.31 -1.61
CA THR A 273 8.92 -0.06 -1.11
C THR A 273 7.56 -0.65 -0.81
N LYS A 274 7.48 -1.97 -0.79
CA LYS A 274 6.30 -2.72 -0.35
C LYS A 274 6.72 -3.90 0.50
N ARG A 275 5.99 -4.15 1.61
CA ARG A 275 6.08 -5.41 2.34
C ARG A 275 5.24 -6.47 1.63
N VAL A 276 5.81 -7.65 1.43
CA VAL A 276 5.12 -8.80 0.85
C VAL A 276 5.32 -10.03 1.73
N THR A 277 4.31 -10.90 1.77
CA THR A 277 4.43 -12.23 2.36
C THR A 277 4.84 -13.20 1.27
N VAL A 278 5.93 -13.91 1.44
CA VAL A 278 6.37 -15.00 0.57
C VAL A 278 6.17 -16.29 1.35
N GLU A 279 5.22 -17.11 0.90
CA GLU A 279 4.82 -18.33 1.59
C GLU A 279 4.39 -19.39 0.58
N GLY A 280 4.28 -20.64 1.01
CA GLY A 280 3.85 -21.80 0.23
C GLY A 280 4.75 -22.99 0.46
N ASP A 281 4.25 -24.18 0.15
CA ASP A 281 4.93 -25.45 0.41
C ASP A 281 6.29 -25.54 -0.27
N ALA A 282 6.42 -24.92 -1.45
CA ALA A 282 7.64 -24.91 -2.24
C ALA A 282 8.67 -23.88 -1.77
N ILE A 283 8.31 -22.90 -0.94
CA ILE A 283 9.25 -21.86 -0.50
C ILE A 283 10.18 -22.42 0.59
N ALA A 284 11.48 -22.24 0.41
CA ALA A 284 12.46 -22.76 1.36
C ALA A 284 12.42 -22.06 2.72
N LYS A 285 12.28 -20.73 2.73
CA LYS A 285 12.21 -19.89 3.95
C LYS A 285 11.04 -18.91 3.87
N PRO A 286 9.80 -19.36 4.21
CA PRO A 286 8.65 -18.47 4.24
C PRO A 286 8.87 -17.29 5.19
N GLN A 287 8.53 -16.06 4.75
CA GLN A 287 8.75 -14.84 5.53
C GLN A 287 7.97 -13.64 4.99
N ASN A 288 7.89 -12.60 5.80
CA ASN A 288 7.56 -11.25 5.35
C ASN A 288 8.85 -10.52 4.96
N ILE A 289 8.86 -9.88 3.81
CA ILE A 289 10.04 -9.18 3.30
C ILE A 289 9.65 -7.81 2.72
N GLU A 290 10.42 -6.77 3.06
CA GLU A 290 10.28 -5.45 2.44
C GLU A 290 11.13 -5.41 1.17
N VAL A 291 10.49 -5.11 0.05
CA VAL A 291 11.10 -5.12 -1.28
C VAL A 291 11.00 -3.74 -1.95
N PRO A 292 12.02 -3.30 -2.71
CA PRO A 292 11.90 -2.16 -3.61
C PRO A 292 10.86 -2.44 -4.71
N ILE A 293 10.01 -1.46 -5.03
CA ILE A 293 9.01 -1.61 -6.10
C ILE A 293 9.71 -1.83 -7.45
N GLY A 294 9.23 -2.81 -8.22
CA GLY A 294 9.83 -3.21 -9.49
C GLY A 294 10.84 -4.37 -9.36
N THR A 295 11.09 -4.87 -8.15
CA THR A 295 11.87 -6.11 -7.95
C THR A 295 11.20 -7.28 -8.67
N LEU A 296 11.99 -8.10 -9.34
CA LEU A 296 11.48 -9.28 -10.04
C LEU A 296 11.03 -10.36 -9.05
N TYR A 297 9.95 -11.05 -9.34
CA TYR A 297 9.45 -12.16 -8.49
C TYR A 297 10.51 -13.22 -8.21
N ARG A 298 11.36 -13.52 -9.20
CA ARG A 298 12.47 -14.48 -9.03
C ARG A 298 13.41 -14.02 -7.91
N ASP A 299 13.82 -12.76 -7.93
CA ASP A 299 14.76 -12.21 -6.94
C ASP A 299 14.17 -12.22 -5.54
N VAL A 300 12.83 -11.99 -5.43
CA VAL A 300 12.11 -12.08 -4.15
C VAL A 300 12.10 -13.54 -3.64
N ILE A 301 11.81 -14.50 -4.52
CA ILE A 301 11.81 -15.92 -4.17
C ILE A 301 13.22 -16.38 -3.78
N ASP A 302 14.26 -15.98 -4.52
CA ASP A 302 15.65 -16.30 -4.23
C ASP A 302 16.11 -15.72 -2.89
N ALA A 303 15.69 -14.49 -2.56
CA ALA A 303 15.91 -13.88 -1.25
C ALA A 303 15.25 -14.66 -0.10
N CYS A 304 14.19 -15.42 -0.40
CA CYS A 304 13.53 -16.35 0.52
C CYS A 304 14.11 -17.76 0.49
N GLY A 305 15.33 -17.93 -0.02
CA GLY A 305 16.06 -19.22 -0.09
C GLY A 305 15.71 -20.08 -1.30
N GLY A 306 14.94 -19.53 -2.24
CA GLY A 306 14.54 -20.24 -3.46
C GLY A 306 13.40 -21.22 -3.25
N VAL A 307 13.19 -22.05 -4.27
CA VAL A 307 12.22 -23.15 -4.28
C VAL A 307 12.91 -24.42 -3.79
N LYS A 308 12.25 -25.20 -2.94
CA LYS A 308 12.76 -26.50 -2.47
C LYS A 308 12.96 -27.45 -3.64
N GLU A 309 14.04 -28.21 -3.59
CA GLU A 309 14.36 -29.18 -4.63
C GLU A 309 13.28 -30.27 -4.74
N GLY A 310 12.87 -30.58 -5.97
CA GLY A 310 11.85 -31.60 -6.24
C GLY A 310 10.39 -31.17 -6.04
N GLU A 311 10.15 -29.96 -5.55
CA GLU A 311 8.80 -29.45 -5.37
C GLU A 311 8.31 -28.69 -6.62
N ILE A 312 7.14 -29.09 -7.12
CA ILE A 312 6.33 -28.31 -8.07
C ILE A 312 5.19 -27.73 -7.25
N GLY A 313 5.48 -26.75 -6.42
CA GLY A 313 4.54 -26.25 -5.44
C GLY A 313 3.90 -24.93 -5.81
N ARG A 314 3.03 -24.46 -4.91
CA ARG A 314 2.43 -23.12 -4.97
C ARG A 314 3.30 -22.17 -4.16
N ALA A 315 3.67 -21.04 -4.76
CA ALA A 315 4.23 -19.91 -4.05
C ALA A 315 3.20 -18.77 -4.03
N HIS A 316 3.04 -18.13 -2.89
CA HIS A 316 2.28 -16.89 -2.74
C HIS A 316 3.27 -15.75 -2.47
N VAL A 317 3.22 -14.72 -3.30
CA VAL A 317 4.06 -13.52 -3.20
C VAL A 317 3.17 -12.28 -3.26
#